data_ba02e213453a37be8ef4ad36bc5e5d6f
#
_entry.id   ba02e213453a37be8ef4ad36bc5e5d6f
#
_cell.length_a   1.000
_cell.length_b   1.000
_cell.length_c   1.000
_cell.angle_alpha   90.00
_cell.angle_beta   90.00
_cell.angle_gamma   90.00
#
_symmetry.space_group_name_H-M   'P 1'
#
loop_
_entity.id
_entity.type
_entity.pdbx_description
1 polymer ?
#
loop_
_entity_poly.entity_id
_entity_poly.type
_entity_poly.pdbx_seq_one_letter_code
_entity_poly.pdbx_strand_id
1 'polypeptide(L)'
;MDDRRLRFCSKCTTDIDNPVVYNCPPDLVCPKCNTKGTRFYDRLTIVAGRRFGKTRIGAIAGAEEATIPNTIGWACAPTNDKLHRYVIPAFRQIIPEDWCQNNGWSQEHHDLRLKNGSLIHFQTLEDPDQGRGQGLDWLWIDEVSELTKAHWDVIRPSLAGDTVAFFTTSPRGYDWVYDDLFHPAEQGIPGYRGYIAKTSESANPRINPEFLAREKTQMSDQMYRQEYEADFVVFTGAVYGGTIDTQILNTTEDIQKFIPEWPNVSPWRQILVGLDTGADHPFGAVKVVATERGLVVTDEYLVRNKPFIEHANFLKMLAGSPQTRWALNKNERQPMLEFPQHGIFNIYPAENDIIAGTERVKSWLYNNQLFFIGPNVPKLIKQMKSYRWADNVTKDQQKRQEKVYKKDDELPDALRYALMSWPQLPKPKEELVNRRDISTLPEDQQRFIQRERKAEEAYIAAESVEQTIAEDFYA
;
A
#
# COMPACT_ATOMS: atom_id res chain seq x y z
N MET A 1 -14.52 -8.21 24.25
CA MET A 1 -15.14 -9.43 23.70
C MET A 1 -14.21 -9.99 22.64
N ASP A 2 -14.08 -11.29 22.57
CA ASP A 2 -13.30 -11.91 21.50
C ASP A 2 -14.15 -12.02 20.24
N ASP A 3 -13.98 -11.08 19.32
CA ASP A 3 -14.79 -10.96 18.08
C ASP A 3 -14.68 -12.20 17.19
N ARG A 4 -13.61 -13.01 17.33
CA ARG A 4 -13.43 -14.24 16.53
C ARG A 4 -14.47 -15.30 16.84
N ARG A 5 -15.01 -15.29 18.06
CA ARG A 5 -16.08 -16.21 18.49
C ARG A 5 -17.49 -15.66 18.28
N LEU A 6 -17.60 -14.43 17.78
CA LEU A 6 -18.90 -13.86 17.47
C LEU A 6 -19.49 -14.56 16.24
N ARG A 7 -20.74 -14.99 16.39
CA ARG A 7 -21.53 -15.57 15.31
C ARG A 7 -22.87 -14.86 15.23
N PHE A 8 -23.39 -14.75 14.04
CA PHE A 8 -24.77 -14.34 13.86
C PHE A 8 -25.65 -15.53 13.53
N CYS A 9 -26.88 -15.47 14.01
CA CYS A 9 -27.85 -16.50 13.72
C CYS A 9 -28.77 -16.03 12.59
N SER A 10 -28.67 -16.61 11.42
CA SER A 10 -29.51 -16.29 10.26
C SER A 10 -30.99 -16.58 10.49
N LYS A 11 -31.32 -17.56 11.35
CA LYS A 11 -32.70 -17.89 11.68
C LYS A 11 -33.35 -16.90 12.68
N CYS A 12 -32.56 -16.35 13.61
CA CYS A 12 -33.04 -15.38 14.60
C CYS A 12 -32.85 -13.93 14.15
N THR A 13 -32.04 -13.68 13.15
CA THR A 13 -31.80 -12.36 12.57
C THR A 13 -32.93 -12.05 11.59
N THR A 14 -33.81 -11.14 11.97
CA THR A 14 -34.89 -10.64 11.12
C THR A 14 -34.56 -9.33 10.44
N ASP A 15 -33.53 -8.65 10.92
CA ASP A 15 -33.00 -7.40 10.41
C ASP A 15 -31.48 -7.54 10.18
N ILE A 16 -31.02 -7.30 8.95
CA ILE A 16 -29.62 -7.47 8.56
C ILE A 16 -28.72 -6.40 9.20
N ASP A 17 -29.29 -5.23 9.48
CA ASP A 17 -28.58 -4.12 10.11
C ASP A 17 -28.44 -4.31 11.63
N ASN A 18 -29.23 -5.26 12.20
CA ASN A 18 -29.27 -5.57 13.62
C ASN A 18 -29.23 -7.09 13.86
N PRO A 19 -28.14 -7.77 13.52
CA PRO A 19 -28.06 -9.23 13.60
C PRO A 19 -28.07 -9.72 15.03
N VAL A 20 -28.73 -10.87 15.28
CA VAL A 20 -28.63 -11.58 16.55
C VAL A 20 -27.29 -12.24 16.68
N VAL A 21 -26.40 -11.59 17.44
CA VAL A 21 -25.00 -12.00 17.66
C VAL A 21 -24.87 -12.69 19.01
N TYR A 22 -24.07 -13.74 19.10
CA TYR A 22 -23.78 -14.46 20.33
C TYR A 22 -22.32 -14.95 20.35
N ASN A 23 -21.76 -15.13 21.56
CA ASN A 23 -20.50 -15.80 21.72
C ASN A 23 -20.66 -17.28 21.35
N CYS A 24 -19.72 -17.78 20.56
CA CYS A 24 -19.74 -19.16 20.09
C CYS A 24 -19.52 -20.15 21.25
N PRO A 25 -20.53 -20.95 21.63
CA PRO A 25 -20.29 -22.11 22.48
C PRO A 25 -19.53 -23.20 21.71
N PRO A 26 -18.98 -24.21 22.39
CA PRO A 26 -18.20 -25.28 21.73
C PRO A 26 -18.94 -26.03 20.62
N ASP A 27 -20.25 -26.09 20.67
CA ASP A 27 -21.12 -26.73 19.67
C ASP A 27 -21.46 -25.85 18.46
N LEU A 28 -20.98 -24.62 18.43
CA LEU A 28 -21.20 -23.65 17.36
C LEU A 28 -22.67 -23.31 17.06
N VAL A 29 -23.56 -23.53 17.98
CA VAL A 29 -25.02 -23.33 17.77
C VAL A 29 -25.54 -22.09 18.51
N CYS A 30 -26.58 -21.49 17.95
CA CYS A 30 -27.27 -20.38 18.58
C CYS A 30 -28.01 -20.85 19.86
N PRO A 31 -27.73 -20.23 21.01
CA PRO A 31 -28.36 -20.63 22.26
C PRO A 31 -29.88 -20.43 22.27
N LYS A 32 -30.43 -19.64 21.34
CA LYS A 32 -31.85 -19.35 21.25
C LYS A 32 -32.63 -20.35 20.40
N CYS A 33 -32.07 -20.86 19.31
CA CYS A 33 -32.81 -21.70 18.35
C CYS A 33 -32.05 -22.97 17.93
N ASN A 34 -30.89 -23.20 18.49
CA ASN A 34 -30.01 -24.37 18.21
C ASN A 34 -29.58 -24.51 16.75
N THR A 35 -29.66 -23.45 15.96
CA THR A 35 -29.16 -23.44 14.57
C THR A 35 -27.70 -23.07 14.57
N LYS A 36 -26.89 -23.79 13.77
CA LYS A 36 -25.45 -23.45 13.60
C LYS A 36 -25.35 -22.02 13.09
N GLY A 37 -24.58 -21.18 13.78
CA GLY A 37 -24.35 -19.79 13.42
C GLY A 37 -23.20 -19.63 12.42
N THR A 38 -23.21 -18.54 11.71
CA THR A 38 -22.13 -18.13 10.81
C THR A 38 -21.17 -17.19 11.55
N ARG A 39 -19.87 -17.29 11.29
CA ARG A 39 -18.88 -16.34 11.84
C ARG A 39 -19.24 -14.92 11.41
N PHE A 40 -19.12 -14.01 12.35
CA PHE A 40 -19.35 -12.59 12.08
C PHE A 40 -18.17 -11.97 11.35
N TYR A 41 -16.94 -12.41 11.69
CA TYR A 41 -15.71 -12.04 11.03
C TYR A 41 -14.93 -13.29 10.67
N ASP A 42 -14.47 -13.36 9.44
CA ASP A 42 -13.63 -14.44 8.92
C ASP A 42 -12.19 -13.97 8.59
N ARG A 43 -11.97 -12.66 8.61
CA ARG A 43 -10.67 -12.00 8.42
C ARG A 43 -10.43 -10.99 9.54
N LEU A 44 -9.49 -11.26 10.40
CA LEU A 44 -9.16 -10.43 11.55
C LEU A 44 -7.71 -9.96 11.47
N THR A 45 -7.48 -8.66 11.39
CA THR A 45 -6.13 -8.08 11.27
C THR A 45 -5.81 -7.23 12.49
N ILE A 46 -4.71 -7.56 13.16
CA ILE A 46 -4.18 -6.81 14.30
C ILE A 46 -2.87 -6.16 13.88
N VAL A 47 -2.91 -4.86 13.69
CA VAL A 47 -1.76 -4.01 13.43
C VAL A 47 -1.31 -3.40 14.75
N ALA A 48 -0.12 -3.73 15.22
CA ALA A 48 0.31 -3.24 16.52
C ALA A 48 1.78 -2.86 16.55
N GLY A 49 2.10 -1.90 17.40
CA GLY A 49 3.46 -1.43 17.61
C GLY A 49 4.38 -2.51 18.17
N ARG A 50 5.69 -2.27 18.10
CA ARG A 50 6.71 -3.18 18.64
C ARG A 50 6.48 -3.43 20.14
N ARG A 51 6.76 -4.66 20.58
CA ARG A 51 6.63 -5.11 21.97
C ARG A 51 5.21 -5.05 22.55
N PHE A 52 4.19 -4.79 21.73
CA PHE A 52 2.78 -4.83 22.17
C PHE A 52 2.37 -6.24 22.63
N GLY A 53 2.92 -7.29 22.01
CA GLY A 53 2.59 -8.68 22.31
C GLY A 53 1.82 -9.39 21.20
N LYS A 54 1.98 -8.94 19.95
CA LYS A 54 1.32 -9.49 18.74
C LYS A 54 1.37 -11.01 18.65
N THR A 55 2.57 -11.59 18.69
CA THR A 55 2.78 -13.04 18.61
C THR A 55 2.05 -13.79 19.72
N ARG A 56 2.03 -13.24 20.95
CA ARG A 56 1.29 -13.84 22.06
C ARG A 56 -0.22 -13.82 21.83
N ILE A 57 -0.75 -12.71 21.34
CA ILE A 57 -2.18 -12.58 21.00
C ILE A 57 -2.54 -13.59 19.90
N GLY A 58 -1.73 -13.70 18.86
CA GLY A 58 -1.92 -14.67 17.80
C GLY A 58 -1.91 -16.12 18.31
N ALA A 59 -0.96 -16.46 19.16
CA ALA A 59 -0.89 -17.80 19.74
C ALA A 59 -2.09 -18.11 20.66
N ILE A 60 -2.57 -17.14 21.45
CA ILE A 60 -3.82 -17.29 22.25
C ILE A 60 -4.99 -17.53 21.30
N ALA A 61 -5.09 -16.75 20.25
CA ALA A 61 -6.15 -16.89 19.25
C ALA A 61 -6.17 -18.28 18.61
N GLY A 62 -5.02 -18.78 18.18
CA GLY A 62 -4.88 -20.12 17.60
C GLY A 62 -5.15 -21.23 18.62
N ALA A 63 -4.71 -21.08 19.86
CA ALA A 63 -4.98 -22.02 20.95
C ALA A 63 -6.50 -22.09 21.25
N GLU A 64 -7.20 -20.96 21.24
CA GLU A 64 -8.65 -20.92 21.42
C GLU A 64 -9.40 -21.60 20.27
N GLU A 65 -9.01 -21.39 19.01
CA GLU A 65 -9.61 -22.11 17.87
C GLU A 65 -9.35 -23.62 17.96
N ALA A 66 -8.17 -24.03 18.42
CA ALA A 66 -7.84 -25.42 18.62
C ALA A 66 -8.58 -26.09 19.79
N THR A 67 -9.28 -25.34 20.66
CA THR A 67 -10.20 -25.92 21.67
C THR A 67 -11.47 -26.50 21.05
N ILE A 68 -11.83 -26.08 19.84
CA ILE A 68 -12.94 -26.69 19.07
C ILE A 68 -12.45 -28.06 18.60
N PRO A 69 -13.17 -29.15 18.94
CA PRO A 69 -12.71 -30.50 18.62
C PRO A 69 -12.55 -30.76 17.13
N ASN A 70 -11.50 -31.53 16.78
CA ASN A 70 -11.22 -31.99 15.42
C ASN A 70 -10.95 -30.85 14.42
N THR A 71 -10.46 -29.70 14.87
CA THR A 71 -10.05 -28.61 13.99
C THR A 71 -8.63 -28.79 13.48
N ILE A 72 -8.39 -28.34 12.26
CA ILE A 72 -7.05 -28.27 11.64
C ILE A 72 -6.71 -26.81 11.45
N GLY A 73 -5.61 -26.39 12.07
CA GLY A 73 -5.16 -25.01 11.98
C GLY A 73 -3.69 -24.89 11.61
N TRP A 74 -3.37 -23.79 10.97
CA TRP A 74 -2.00 -23.40 10.67
C TRP A 74 -1.59 -22.18 11.47
N ALA A 75 -0.41 -22.28 12.11
CA ALA A 75 0.30 -21.17 12.74
C ALA A 75 1.56 -20.87 11.94
N CYS A 76 1.57 -19.75 11.22
CA CYS A 76 2.56 -19.45 10.20
C CYS A 76 3.48 -18.29 10.59
N ALA A 77 4.71 -18.36 10.09
CA ALA A 77 5.66 -17.26 10.13
C ALA A 77 6.34 -17.07 8.77
N PRO A 78 6.84 -15.86 8.45
CA PRO A 78 7.52 -15.59 7.19
C PRO A 78 8.80 -16.41 6.99
N THR A 79 9.51 -16.74 8.07
CA THR A 79 10.76 -17.50 8.00
C THR A 79 10.83 -18.58 9.08
N ASN A 80 11.64 -19.61 8.80
CA ASN A 80 11.88 -20.70 9.74
C ASN A 80 12.47 -20.20 11.07
N ASP A 81 13.37 -19.22 11.03
CA ASP A 81 13.93 -18.60 12.23
C ASP A 81 12.85 -17.97 13.12
N LYS A 82 11.90 -17.24 12.54
CA LYS A 82 10.78 -16.62 13.29
C LYS A 82 9.80 -17.67 13.82
N LEU A 83 9.53 -18.69 13.06
CA LEU A 83 8.68 -19.79 13.48
C LEU A 83 9.22 -20.43 14.76
N HIS A 84 10.49 -20.80 14.77
CA HIS A 84 11.14 -21.47 15.88
C HIS A 84 11.45 -20.57 17.07
N ARG A 85 11.77 -19.29 16.84
CA ARG A 85 12.10 -18.36 17.93
C ARG A 85 10.89 -17.73 18.60
N TYR A 86 9.78 -17.56 17.88
CA TYR A 86 8.64 -16.77 18.38
C TYR A 86 7.33 -17.54 18.39
N VAL A 87 6.91 -18.12 17.27
CA VAL A 87 5.57 -18.72 17.12
C VAL A 87 5.45 -20.01 17.94
N ILE A 88 6.33 -20.97 17.74
CA ILE A 88 6.29 -22.25 18.48
C ILE A 88 6.46 -22.03 19.99
N PRO A 89 7.42 -21.23 20.49
CA PRO A 89 7.53 -20.96 21.93
C PRO A 89 6.31 -20.25 22.52
N ALA A 90 5.64 -19.40 21.78
CA ALA A 90 4.41 -18.75 22.24
C ALA A 90 3.28 -19.76 22.47
N PHE A 91 3.09 -20.73 21.57
CA PHE A 91 2.13 -21.81 21.79
C PHE A 91 2.51 -22.71 22.97
N ARG A 92 3.80 -23.05 23.13
CA ARG A 92 4.30 -23.86 24.28
C ARG A 92 4.04 -23.21 25.64
N GLN A 93 3.98 -21.87 25.69
CA GLN A 93 3.65 -21.14 26.93
C GLN A 93 2.15 -21.10 27.22
N ILE A 94 1.30 -21.32 26.20
CA ILE A 94 -0.16 -21.12 26.29
C ILE A 94 -0.88 -22.46 26.41
N ILE A 95 -0.47 -23.47 25.64
CA ILE A 95 -1.12 -24.79 25.60
C ILE A 95 -0.52 -25.68 26.68
N PRO A 96 -1.31 -26.10 27.68
CA PRO A 96 -0.86 -27.01 28.72
C PRO A 96 -0.45 -28.38 28.14
N GLU A 97 0.59 -28.99 28.70
CA GLU A 97 1.06 -30.30 28.26
C GLU A 97 0.00 -31.40 28.37
N ASP A 98 -0.86 -31.32 29.38
CA ASP A 98 -1.95 -32.27 29.60
C ASP A 98 -3.07 -32.19 28.53
N TRP A 99 -3.12 -31.14 27.73
CA TRP A 99 -4.00 -31.05 26.54
C TRP A 99 -3.45 -31.82 25.35
N CYS A 100 -2.16 -32.09 25.33
CA CYS A 100 -1.47 -32.72 24.20
C CYS A 100 -1.62 -34.26 24.23
N GLN A 101 -1.65 -34.88 23.04
CA GLN A 101 -1.55 -36.33 22.92
C GLN A 101 -0.11 -36.77 23.09
N ASN A 102 0.18 -37.83 23.89
CA ASN A 102 1.45 -38.55 23.97
C ASN A 102 2.71 -37.71 23.67
N ASN A 103 3.04 -36.73 24.44
CA ASN A 103 4.08 -35.72 24.16
C ASN A 103 3.85 -34.87 22.89
N GLY A 104 2.65 -34.70 22.47
CA GLY A 104 2.00 -34.07 21.33
C GLY A 104 2.78 -33.19 20.36
N TRP A 105 3.99 -32.77 20.74
CA TRP A 105 4.90 -31.97 19.92
C TRP A 105 5.76 -32.86 19.02
N SER A 106 5.48 -32.88 17.72
CA SER A 106 6.36 -33.47 16.74
C SER A 106 7.38 -32.45 16.24
N GLN A 107 8.67 -32.72 16.53
CA GLN A 107 9.75 -31.88 15.99
C GLN A 107 10.00 -32.15 14.50
N GLU A 108 9.75 -33.38 14.06
CA GLU A 108 9.96 -33.77 12.67
C GLU A 108 8.93 -33.18 11.71
N HIS A 109 7.66 -33.13 12.14
CA HIS A 109 6.56 -32.62 11.32
C HIS A 109 6.11 -31.22 11.67
N HIS A 110 6.71 -30.59 12.68
CA HIS A 110 6.31 -29.29 13.22
C HIS A 110 4.82 -29.23 13.56
N ASP A 111 4.31 -30.30 14.22
CA ASP A 111 2.89 -30.45 14.54
C ASP A 111 2.66 -30.48 16.05
N LEU A 112 1.49 -30.02 16.44
CA LEU A 112 0.95 -30.23 17.78
C LEU A 112 -0.42 -30.88 17.70
N ARG A 113 -0.56 -32.11 18.25
CA ARG A 113 -1.82 -32.85 18.32
C ARG A 113 -2.42 -32.74 19.70
N LEU A 114 -3.67 -32.35 19.77
CA LEU A 114 -4.44 -32.22 21.02
C LEU A 114 -5.33 -33.44 21.28
N LYS A 115 -5.64 -33.69 22.55
CA LYS A 115 -6.49 -34.82 22.95
C LYS A 115 -7.92 -34.73 22.43
N ASN A 116 -8.39 -33.51 22.10
CA ASN A 116 -9.72 -33.30 21.50
C ASN A 116 -9.75 -33.60 20.00
N GLY A 117 -8.65 -34.13 19.41
CA GLY A 117 -8.54 -34.44 17.97
C GLY A 117 -8.05 -33.31 17.10
N SER A 118 -7.86 -32.11 17.66
CA SER A 118 -7.39 -30.96 16.89
C SER A 118 -5.89 -31.06 16.58
N LEU A 119 -5.50 -30.49 15.44
CA LEU A 119 -4.15 -30.48 14.91
C LEU A 119 -3.73 -29.06 14.59
N ILE A 120 -2.57 -28.67 15.08
CA ILE A 120 -1.92 -27.38 14.77
C ILE A 120 -0.64 -27.69 13.99
N HIS A 121 -0.56 -27.19 12.75
CA HIS A 121 0.66 -27.23 11.95
C HIS A 121 1.40 -25.90 12.09
N PHE A 122 2.70 -25.97 12.34
CA PHE A 122 3.60 -24.82 12.36
C PHE A 122 4.33 -24.73 11.02
N GLN A 123 3.95 -23.75 10.21
CA GLN A 123 4.37 -23.65 8.82
C GLN A 123 5.19 -22.38 8.55
N THR A 124 6.29 -22.52 7.80
CA THR A 124 6.97 -21.35 7.21
C THR A 124 6.32 -20.97 5.89
N LEU A 125 6.45 -19.71 5.52
CA LEU A 125 5.94 -19.16 4.27
C LEU A 125 7.09 -18.44 3.52
N GLU A 126 8.24 -19.10 3.39
CA GLU A 126 9.39 -18.56 2.65
C GLU A 126 9.14 -18.55 1.14
N ASP A 127 8.33 -19.49 0.67
CA ASP A 127 7.89 -19.60 -0.72
C ASP A 127 6.36 -19.62 -0.76
N PRO A 128 5.71 -18.87 -1.69
CA PRO A 128 4.26 -18.87 -1.83
C PRO A 128 3.64 -20.28 -2.00
N ASP A 129 4.31 -21.18 -2.71
CA ASP A 129 3.81 -22.54 -2.95
C ASP A 129 3.72 -23.41 -1.68
N GLN A 130 4.45 -23.06 -0.61
CA GLN A 130 4.30 -23.70 0.70
C GLN A 130 2.91 -23.47 1.33
N GLY A 131 2.18 -22.48 0.85
CA GLY A 131 0.79 -22.23 1.25
C GLY A 131 -0.23 -23.19 0.64
N ARG A 132 0.17 -24.09 -0.27
CA ARG A 132 -0.70 -25.11 -0.84
C ARG A 132 -0.85 -26.27 0.13
N GLY A 133 -2.09 -26.66 0.41
CA GLY A 133 -2.30 -27.76 1.36
C GLY A 133 -3.76 -28.17 1.49
N GLN A 134 -4.05 -28.81 2.61
CA GLN A 134 -5.38 -29.28 3.00
C GLN A 134 -6.29 -28.10 3.39
N GLY A 135 -7.58 -28.35 3.46
CA GLY A 135 -8.55 -27.40 4.01
C GLY A 135 -8.24 -27.11 5.49
N LEU A 136 -8.37 -25.86 5.87
CA LEU A 136 -8.10 -25.34 7.20
C LEU A 136 -9.39 -24.87 7.86
N ASP A 137 -9.52 -25.09 9.16
CA ASP A 137 -10.57 -24.50 9.98
C ASP A 137 -10.16 -23.09 10.47
N TRP A 138 -8.87 -22.91 10.70
CA TRP A 138 -8.32 -21.60 11.06
C TRP A 138 -6.87 -21.43 10.58
N LEU A 139 -6.48 -20.17 10.38
CA LEU A 139 -5.15 -19.77 9.99
C LEU A 139 -4.70 -18.58 10.84
N TRP A 140 -3.49 -18.63 11.35
CA TRP A 140 -2.79 -17.48 11.88
C TRP A 140 -1.48 -17.24 11.15
N ILE A 141 -1.25 -16.01 10.71
CA ILE A 141 0.03 -15.57 10.13
C ILE A 141 0.60 -14.45 11.00
N ASP A 142 1.75 -14.70 11.62
CA ASP A 142 2.50 -13.67 12.35
C ASP A 142 3.39 -12.89 11.38
N GLU A 143 3.54 -11.58 11.61
CA GLU A 143 4.29 -10.62 10.78
C GLU A 143 3.92 -10.70 9.29
N VAL A 144 2.62 -10.72 9.00
CA VAL A 144 2.09 -10.91 7.64
C VAL A 144 2.55 -9.86 6.62
N SER A 145 2.89 -8.64 7.05
CA SER A 145 3.45 -7.59 6.17
C SER A 145 4.85 -7.94 5.62
N GLU A 146 5.49 -8.99 6.11
CA GLU A 146 6.75 -9.47 5.52
C GLU A 146 6.55 -10.37 4.31
N LEU A 147 5.34 -10.87 4.13
CA LEU A 147 4.95 -11.69 3.00
C LEU A 147 4.51 -10.84 1.81
N THR A 148 4.53 -11.42 0.63
CA THR A 148 3.92 -10.81 -0.55
C THR A 148 2.46 -11.24 -0.68
N LYS A 149 1.67 -10.49 -1.44
CA LYS A 149 0.28 -10.87 -1.76
C LYS A 149 0.16 -12.27 -2.35
N ALA A 150 1.16 -12.72 -3.12
CA ALA A 150 1.16 -14.07 -3.73
C ALA A 150 1.03 -15.19 -2.68
N HIS A 151 1.63 -15.04 -1.48
CA HIS A 151 1.47 -15.99 -0.39
C HIS A 151 0.00 -16.09 0.05
N TRP A 152 -0.65 -14.95 0.21
CA TRP A 152 -2.07 -14.90 0.58
C TRP A 152 -2.97 -15.50 -0.50
N ASP A 153 -2.74 -15.18 -1.76
CA ASP A 153 -3.53 -15.67 -2.88
C ASP A 153 -3.44 -17.20 -3.04
N VAL A 154 -2.32 -17.80 -2.63
CA VAL A 154 -2.12 -19.27 -2.62
C VAL A 154 -2.78 -19.94 -1.41
N ILE A 155 -2.72 -19.33 -0.21
CA ILE A 155 -3.28 -19.91 1.03
C ILE A 155 -4.79 -19.73 1.10
N ARG A 156 -5.32 -18.61 0.65
CA ARG A 156 -6.74 -18.23 0.78
C ARG A 156 -7.71 -19.33 0.35
N PRO A 157 -7.50 -20.09 -0.74
CA PRO A 157 -8.40 -21.17 -1.13
C PRO A 157 -8.51 -22.31 -0.12
N SER A 158 -7.52 -22.50 0.76
CA SER A 158 -7.58 -23.50 1.85
C SER A 158 -8.57 -23.15 2.96
N LEU A 159 -9.06 -21.91 2.96
CA LEU A 159 -10.01 -21.36 3.93
C LEU A 159 -11.42 -21.37 3.34
N ALA A 160 -11.97 -22.55 3.08
CA ALA A 160 -13.31 -22.70 2.52
C ALA A 160 -14.32 -23.01 3.63
N GLY A 161 -15.46 -22.32 3.60
CA GLY A 161 -16.56 -22.56 4.54
C GLY A 161 -16.49 -21.67 5.81
N ASP A 162 -16.81 -22.26 6.97
CA ASP A 162 -16.85 -21.54 8.25
C ASP A 162 -15.47 -21.50 8.91
N THR A 163 -14.54 -20.77 8.30
CA THR A 163 -13.13 -20.67 8.68
C THR A 163 -12.80 -19.27 9.15
N VAL A 164 -11.65 -19.09 9.82
CA VAL A 164 -11.12 -17.79 10.21
C VAL A 164 -9.63 -17.68 9.90
N ALA A 165 -9.25 -16.55 9.33
CA ALA A 165 -7.85 -16.16 9.25
C ALA A 165 -7.61 -14.93 10.11
N PHE A 166 -6.59 -14.97 10.95
CA PHE A 166 -6.18 -13.82 11.72
C PHE A 166 -4.70 -13.54 11.49
N PHE A 167 -4.41 -12.24 11.45
CA PHE A 167 -3.12 -11.71 11.03
C PHE A 167 -2.60 -10.79 12.11
N THR A 168 -1.33 -10.94 12.43
CA THR A 168 -0.64 -10.04 13.34
C THR A 168 0.56 -9.44 12.64
N THR A 169 0.75 -8.12 12.76
CA THR A 169 1.86 -7.43 12.10
C THR A 169 2.16 -6.07 12.72
N SER A 170 3.34 -5.56 12.45
CA SER A 170 3.62 -4.12 12.48
C SER A 170 3.35 -3.54 11.09
N PRO A 171 2.88 -2.29 10.97
CA PRO A 171 2.63 -1.70 9.65
C PRO A 171 3.94 -1.52 8.87
N ARG A 172 3.88 -1.66 7.56
CA ARG A 172 4.98 -1.41 6.62
C ARG A 172 4.55 -0.47 5.49
N GLY A 173 4.08 0.73 5.87
CA GLY A 173 3.46 1.64 4.93
C GLY A 173 2.13 1.10 4.41
N TYR A 174 1.65 1.64 3.29
CA TYR A 174 0.41 1.21 2.63
C TYR A 174 0.71 0.04 1.68
N ASP A 175 0.94 -1.14 2.25
CA ASP A 175 1.21 -2.37 1.51
C ASP A 175 -0.08 -3.18 1.22
N TRP A 176 0.05 -4.36 0.64
CA TRP A 176 -1.08 -5.24 0.32
C TRP A 176 -1.89 -5.65 1.58
N VAL A 177 -1.25 -5.68 2.76
CA VAL A 177 -1.94 -6.00 4.03
C VAL A 177 -2.90 -4.89 4.40
N TYR A 178 -2.48 -3.63 4.20
CA TYR A 178 -3.39 -2.50 4.34
C TYR A 178 -4.59 -2.65 3.41
N ASP A 179 -4.35 -2.85 2.10
CA ASP A 179 -5.43 -2.81 1.11
C ASP A 179 -6.39 -3.99 1.15
N ASP A 180 -5.85 -5.21 1.31
CA ASP A 180 -6.65 -6.42 1.16
C ASP A 180 -7.19 -6.94 2.50
N LEU A 181 -6.60 -6.54 3.63
CA LEU A 181 -6.96 -7.05 4.95
C LEU A 181 -7.44 -5.97 5.92
N PHE A 182 -6.76 -4.80 5.95
CA PHE A 182 -7.07 -3.77 6.95
C PHE A 182 -8.07 -2.72 6.43
N HIS A 183 -7.85 -2.17 5.24
CA HIS A 183 -8.74 -1.17 4.64
C HIS A 183 -10.18 -1.67 4.41
N PRO A 184 -10.43 -2.92 3.99
CA PRO A 184 -11.79 -3.47 3.96
C PRO A 184 -12.49 -3.43 5.33
N ALA A 185 -11.75 -3.63 6.43
CA ALA A 185 -12.30 -3.51 7.78
C ALA A 185 -12.64 -2.05 8.14
N GLU A 186 -11.82 -1.07 7.73
CA GLU A 186 -12.10 0.37 7.89
C GLU A 186 -13.36 0.78 7.11
N GLN A 187 -13.57 0.18 5.94
CA GLN A 187 -14.76 0.41 5.11
C GLN A 187 -16.01 -0.32 5.63
N GLY A 188 -15.90 -1.08 6.72
CA GLY A 188 -17.00 -1.84 7.27
C GLY A 188 -17.47 -2.99 6.38
N ILE A 189 -16.61 -3.52 5.50
CA ILE A 189 -16.94 -4.65 4.62
C ILE A 189 -17.21 -5.88 5.50
N PRO A 190 -18.36 -6.54 5.35
CA PRO A 190 -18.69 -7.73 6.13
C PRO A 190 -17.62 -8.82 6.02
N GLY A 191 -17.33 -9.49 7.12
CA GLY A 191 -16.28 -10.52 7.19
C GLY A 191 -14.91 -9.98 7.59
N TYR A 192 -14.66 -8.67 7.48
CA TYR A 192 -13.38 -8.06 7.84
C TYR A 192 -13.46 -7.33 9.18
N ARG A 193 -12.40 -7.47 9.99
CA ARG A 193 -12.20 -6.71 11.23
C ARG A 193 -10.74 -6.32 11.39
N GLY A 194 -10.49 -5.04 11.67
CA GLY A 194 -9.16 -4.48 11.88
C GLY A 194 -9.03 -3.84 13.27
N TYR A 195 -7.86 -4.01 13.89
CA TYR A 195 -7.49 -3.33 15.13
C TYR A 195 -6.13 -2.70 14.98
N ILE A 196 -6.01 -1.45 15.43
CA ILE A 196 -4.72 -0.79 15.64
C ILE A 196 -4.47 -0.75 17.15
N ALA A 197 -3.24 -1.07 17.55
CA ALA A 197 -2.84 -1.02 18.95
C ALA A 197 -1.45 -0.40 19.08
N LYS A 198 -1.35 0.69 19.85
CA LYS A 198 -0.09 1.40 20.10
C LYS A 198 0.73 0.66 21.14
N THR A 199 2.04 0.75 21.04
CA THR A 199 2.94 0.18 22.06
C THR A 199 2.64 0.73 23.46
N SER A 200 2.23 1.99 23.57
CA SER A 200 1.85 2.63 24.84
C SER A 200 0.64 1.97 25.53
N GLU A 201 -0.19 1.25 24.79
CA GLU A 201 -1.37 0.53 25.29
C GLU A 201 -1.02 -0.90 25.75
N SER A 202 0.26 -1.30 25.63
CA SER A 202 0.71 -2.63 26.02
C SER A 202 0.65 -2.82 27.53
N ALA A 203 0.13 -3.97 27.95
CA ALA A 203 0.20 -4.41 29.33
C ALA A 203 1.60 -4.90 29.76
N ASN A 204 2.60 -4.82 28.89
CA ASN A 204 3.96 -5.23 29.20
C ASN A 204 4.62 -4.23 30.17
N PRO A 205 4.99 -4.63 31.40
CA PRO A 205 5.54 -3.69 32.41
C PRO A 205 6.90 -3.10 32.04
N ARG A 206 7.57 -3.64 31.01
CA ARG A 206 8.81 -3.07 30.47
C ARG A 206 8.59 -1.89 29.55
N ILE A 207 7.35 -1.63 29.15
CA ILE A 207 6.96 -0.48 28.33
C ILE A 207 6.47 0.60 29.30
N ASN A 208 7.29 1.60 29.50
CA ASN A 208 6.96 2.75 30.32
C ASN A 208 7.18 4.06 29.51
N PRO A 209 6.67 5.20 29.99
CA PRO A 209 6.82 6.48 29.29
C PRO A 209 8.28 6.88 29.03
N GLU A 210 9.20 6.59 29.95
CA GLU A 210 10.62 6.90 29.78
C GLU A 210 11.25 6.09 28.65
N PHE A 211 10.89 4.80 28.52
CA PHE A 211 11.31 3.97 27.40
C PHE A 211 10.83 4.57 26.08
N LEU A 212 9.56 4.91 25.99
CA LEU A 212 8.98 5.47 24.75
C LEU A 212 9.57 6.84 24.40
N ALA A 213 9.78 7.71 25.39
CA ALA A 213 10.43 8.99 25.19
C ALA A 213 11.86 8.84 24.66
N ARG A 214 12.63 7.90 25.20
CA ARG A 214 13.99 7.59 24.73
C ARG A 214 13.98 7.08 23.30
N GLU A 215 13.12 6.12 22.97
CA GLU A 215 13.03 5.59 21.60
C GLU A 215 12.65 6.69 20.59
N LYS A 216 11.76 7.61 20.97
CA LYS A 216 11.36 8.74 20.15
C LYS A 216 12.52 9.70 19.83
N THR A 217 13.50 9.83 20.71
CA THR A 217 14.70 10.67 20.45
C THR A 217 15.75 9.97 19.57
N GLN A 218 15.67 8.65 19.40
CA GLN A 218 16.66 7.86 18.67
C GLN A 218 16.29 7.55 17.23
N MET A 219 15.10 7.95 16.80
CA MET A 219 14.62 7.68 15.45
C MET A 219 13.81 8.86 14.90
N SER A 220 13.56 8.86 13.59
CA SER A 220 12.68 9.86 12.99
C SER A 220 11.25 9.72 13.51
N ASP A 221 10.48 10.83 13.49
CA ASP A 221 9.07 10.83 13.91
C ASP A 221 8.24 9.79 13.11
N GLN A 222 8.49 9.66 11.83
CA GLN A 222 7.81 8.68 10.99
C GLN A 222 8.13 7.24 11.38
N MET A 223 9.40 6.93 11.65
CA MET A 223 9.80 5.61 12.13
C MET A 223 9.16 5.33 13.50
N TYR A 224 9.13 6.32 14.40
CA TYR A 224 8.48 6.17 15.69
C TYR A 224 6.98 5.91 15.56
N ARG A 225 6.29 6.66 14.71
CA ARG A 225 4.87 6.45 14.44
C ARG A 225 4.60 5.07 13.88
N GLN A 226 5.39 4.60 12.91
CA GLN A 226 5.23 3.25 12.38
C GLN A 226 5.50 2.17 13.42
N GLU A 227 6.64 2.24 14.10
CA GLU A 227 7.13 1.15 14.95
C GLU A 227 6.43 1.08 16.32
N TYR A 228 6.00 2.23 16.86
CA TYR A 228 5.43 2.32 18.21
C TYR A 228 3.97 2.79 18.26
N GLU A 229 3.52 3.59 17.31
CA GLU A 229 2.12 4.03 17.24
C GLU A 229 1.27 3.20 16.29
N ALA A 230 1.88 2.23 15.61
CA ALA A 230 1.23 1.33 14.65
C ALA A 230 0.54 2.08 13.48
N ASP A 231 1.06 3.27 13.13
CA ASP A 231 0.52 4.05 12.03
C ASP A 231 0.99 3.52 10.68
N PHE A 232 0.08 3.48 9.71
CA PHE A 232 0.45 3.31 8.31
C PHE A 232 1.01 4.62 7.79
N VAL A 233 2.33 4.80 7.86
CA VAL A 233 3.01 6.02 7.44
C VAL A 233 3.65 5.89 6.07
N VAL A 234 3.66 7.01 5.33
CA VAL A 234 4.46 7.13 4.11
C VAL A 234 5.89 7.44 4.53
N PHE A 235 6.82 6.57 4.18
CA PHE A 235 8.23 6.74 4.59
C PHE A 235 8.90 7.96 3.95
N THR A 236 9.82 8.57 4.68
CA THR A 236 10.83 9.55 4.19
C THR A 236 11.92 8.85 3.37
N GLY A 237 11.66 8.38 2.32
CA GLY A 237 12.36 7.73 1.24
C GLY A 237 11.37 7.58 0.13
N ALA A 238 10.10 7.95 0.38
CA ALA A 238 9.09 8.08 -0.63
C ALA A 238 9.56 9.12 -1.66
N VAL A 239 9.61 8.71 -2.90
CA VAL A 239 10.08 9.56 -3.99
C VAL A 239 9.18 10.80 -4.12
N TYR A 240 7.86 10.65 -3.94
CA TYR A 240 6.88 11.72 -4.13
C TYR A 240 6.30 12.31 -2.84
N GLY A 241 6.58 11.72 -1.67
CA GLY A 241 6.22 12.26 -0.36
C GLY A 241 4.76 12.61 -0.13
N GLY A 242 4.47 13.34 0.96
CA GLY A 242 3.11 13.75 1.36
C GLY A 242 2.49 14.87 0.53
N THR A 243 3.14 15.36 -0.54
CA THR A 243 2.60 16.43 -1.38
C THR A 243 1.39 16.01 -2.21
N ILE A 244 1.21 14.71 -2.46
CA ILE A 244 0.12 14.18 -3.29
C ILE A 244 -1.25 14.42 -2.65
N ASP A 245 -1.36 14.33 -1.33
CA ASP A 245 -2.66 14.39 -0.63
C ASP A 245 -3.41 15.72 -0.85
N THR A 246 -2.68 16.81 -1.03
CA THR A 246 -3.27 18.13 -1.29
C THR A 246 -3.70 18.34 -2.74
N GLN A 247 -3.39 17.40 -3.62
CA GLN A 247 -3.61 17.49 -5.07
C GLN A 247 -4.63 16.47 -5.57
N ILE A 248 -5.30 15.77 -4.64
CA ILE A 248 -6.36 14.83 -4.96
C ILE A 248 -7.70 15.56 -5.07
N LEU A 249 -8.34 15.45 -6.23
CA LEU A 249 -9.66 16.00 -6.51
C LEU A 249 -10.70 14.90 -6.27
N ASN A 250 -11.53 15.08 -5.26
CA ASN A 250 -12.50 14.06 -4.85
C ASN A 250 -13.95 14.36 -5.23
N THR A 251 -14.25 15.62 -5.51
CA THR A 251 -15.61 16.04 -5.86
C THR A 251 -15.70 16.51 -7.31
N THR A 252 -16.89 16.41 -7.89
CA THR A 252 -17.14 16.92 -9.25
C THR A 252 -16.85 18.41 -9.36
N GLU A 253 -17.18 19.17 -8.32
CA GLU A 253 -16.95 20.61 -8.24
C GLU A 253 -15.45 20.95 -8.26
N ASP A 254 -14.62 20.16 -7.58
CA ASP A 254 -13.17 20.35 -7.60
C ASP A 254 -12.59 20.02 -8.96
N ILE A 255 -13.05 18.94 -9.61
CA ILE A 255 -12.61 18.53 -10.93
C ILE A 255 -12.99 19.58 -11.97
N GLN A 256 -14.20 20.12 -11.91
CA GLN A 256 -14.70 21.12 -12.85
C GLN A 256 -13.97 22.47 -12.78
N LYS A 257 -13.25 22.76 -11.68
CA LYS A 257 -12.34 23.90 -11.62
C LYS A 257 -11.17 23.81 -12.61
N PHE A 258 -10.82 22.57 -13.02
CA PHE A 258 -9.74 22.29 -13.98
C PHE A 258 -10.28 21.85 -15.34
N ILE A 259 -11.33 21.04 -15.36
CA ILE A 259 -11.99 20.49 -16.53
C ILE A 259 -13.48 20.83 -16.43
N PRO A 260 -13.89 22.04 -16.88
CA PRO A 260 -15.27 22.51 -16.73
C PRO A 260 -16.33 21.57 -17.36
N GLU A 261 -15.96 20.87 -18.42
CA GLU A 261 -16.83 19.93 -19.13
C GLU A 261 -16.84 18.52 -18.52
N TRP A 262 -16.21 18.29 -17.37
CA TRP A 262 -16.20 16.98 -16.71
C TRP A 262 -17.63 16.48 -16.44
N PRO A 263 -17.98 15.19 -16.70
CA PRO A 263 -17.06 14.08 -17.09
C PRO A 263 -16.79 13.94 -18.59
N ASN A 264 -17.36 14.78 -19.44
CA ASN A 264 -17.25 14.71 -20.88
C ASN A 264 -16.06 15.53 -21.38
N VAL A 265 -14.84 15.02 -21.14
CA VAL A 265 -13.60 15.70 -21.54
C VAL A 265 -13.60 15.96 -23.04
N SER A 266 -13.42 17.21 -23.43
CA SER A 266 -13.38 17.61 -24.82
C SER A 266 -12.28 16.90 -25.61
N PRO A 267 -12.56 16.34 -26.80
CA PRO A 267 -11.54 15.69 -27.63
C PRO A 267 -10.49 16.67 -28.19
N TRP A 268 -10.74 17.97 -28.09
CA TRP A 268 -9.79 19.03 -28.46
C TRP A 268 -8.76 19.38 -27.39
N ARG A 269 -8.90 18.83 -26.17
CA ARG A 269 -7.87 18.99 -25.15
C ARG A 269 -6.63 18.20 -25.52
N GLN A 270 -5.48 18.71 -25.08
CA GLN A 270 -4.23 17.97 -25.18
C GLN A 270 -4.24 16.83 -24.15
N ILE A 271 -4.19 15.61 -24.63
CA ILE A 271 -4.22 14.39 -23.83
C ILE A 271 -2.88 13.66 -24.01
N LEU A 272 -2.29 13.27 -22.89
CA LEU A 272 -1.12 12.39 -22.84
C LEU A 272 -1.53 11.07 -22.22
N VAL A 273 -1.00 9.99 -22.72
CA VAL A 273 -1.08 8.68 -22.07
C VAL A 273 0.35 8.13 -21.94
N GLY A 274 0.79 7.99 -20.72
CA GLY A 274 2.03 7.28 -20.44
C GLY A 274 1.77 5.80 -20.34
N LEU A 275 2.71 5.00 -20.82
CA LEU A 275 2.61 3.55 -20.92
C LEU A 275 3.85 2.89 -20.32
N ASP A 276 3.63 1.89 -19.48
CA ASP A 276 4.63 0.93 -19.05
C ASP A 276 4.16 -0.48 -19.44
N THR A 277 4.84 -1.06 -20.45
CA THR A 277 4.35 -2.24 -21.18
C THR A 277 5.01 -3.54 -20.76
N GLY A 278 5.79 -3.56 -19.69
CA GLY A 278 6.65 -4.67 -19.26
C GLY A 278 6.12 -6.07 -19.53
N ALA A 279 6.98 -6.97 -20.02
CA ALA A 279 6.59 -8.33 -20.43
C ALA A 279 6.23 -9.22 -19.24
N ASP A 280 6.90 -9.03 -18.10
CA ASP A 280 6.73 -9.85 -16.88
C ASP A 280 5.93 -9.14 -15.78
N HIS A 281 5.53 -7.88 -16.02
CA HIS A 281 4.81 -7.02 -15.08
C HIS A 281 3.43 -6.67 -15.60
N PRO A 282 2.53 -6.12 -14.75
CA PRO A 282 1.26 -5.60 -15.25
C PRO A 282 1.50 -4.52 -16.30
N PHE A 283 0.67 -4.51 -17.33
CA PHE A 283 0.61 -3.40 -18.28
C PHE A 283 0.00 -2.19 -17.58
N GLY A 284 0.78 -1.12 -17.43
CA GLY A 284 0.39 0.15 -16.82
C GLY A 284 0.10 1.23 -17.86
N ALA A 285 -0.97 2.00 -17.67
CA ALA A 285 -1.23 3.21 -18.43
C ALA A 285 -1.85 4.30 -17.54
N VAL A 286 -1.46 5.55 -17.80
CA VAL A 286 -1.96 6.70 -17.07
C VAL A 286 -2.34 7.79 -18.07
N LYS A 287 -3.61 8.24 -18.01
CA LYS A 287 -4.11 9.33 -18.85
C LYS A 287 -4.00 10.66 -18.12
N VAL A 288 -3.43 11.64 -18.79
CA VAL A 288 -3.22 12.99 -18.29
C VAL A 288 -3.84 13.99 -19.25
N VAL A 289 -4.64 14.90 -18.74
CA VAL A 289 -5.29 15.98 -19.49
C VAL A 289 -4.61 17.29 -19.16
N ALA A 290 -4.14 18.02 -20.18
CA ALA A 290 -3.59 19.35 -20.00
C ALA A 290 -4.70 20.39 -19.85
N THR A 291 -4.54 21.27 -18.86
CA THR A 291 -5.44 22.36 -18.55
C THR A 291 -4.68 23.67 -18.42
N GLU A 292 -5.35 24.79 -18.37
CA GLU A 292 -4.73 26.10 -18.13
C GLU A 292 -4.06 26.22 -16.75
N ARG A 293 -4.52 25.39 -15.78
CA ARG A 293 -4.03 25.39 -14.39
C ARG A 293 -2.99 24.32 -14.10
N GLY A 294 -2.66 23.49 -15.10
CA GLY A 294 -1.73 22.38 -14.95
C GLY A 294 -2.22 21.09 -15.60
N LEU A 295 -1.69 19.99 -15.14
CA LEU A 295 -1.99 18.64 -15.61
C LEU A 295 -2.94 17.93 -14.64
N VAL A 296 -3.95 17.25 -15.17
CA VAL A 296 -4.88 16.45 -14.37
C VAL A 296 -4.82 15.00 -14.81
N VAL A 297 -4.47 14.11 -13.91
CA VAL A 297 -4.53 12.67 -14.13
C VAL A 297 -5.96 12.20 -13.95
N THR A 298 -6.58 11.75 -15.05
CA THR A 298 -8.02 11.46 -15.10
C THR A 298 -8.34 9.99 -15.03
N ASP A 299 -7.46 9.11 -15.52
CA ASP A 299 -7.73 7.68 -15.62
C ASP A 299 -6.44 6.87 -15.48
N GLU A 300 -6.60 5.64 -14.99
CA GLU A 300 -5.53 4.64 -14.89
C GLU A 300 -5.95 3.31 -15.51
N TYR A 301 -4.99 2.56 -15.98
CA TYR A 301 -5.16 1.19 -16.44
C TYR A 301 -4.00 0.33 -15.92
N LEU A 302 -4.31 -0.75 -15.22
CA LEU A 302 -3.32 -1.67 -14.68
C LEU A 302 -3.88 -3.09 -14.76
N VAL A 303 -3.37 -3.88 -15.74
CA VAL A 303 -3.88 -5.23 -16.02
C VAL A 303 -2.74 -6.17 -16.37
N ARG A 304 -2.82 -7.41 -15.88
CA ARG A 304 -1.89 -8.52 -16.21
C ARG A 304 -2.50 -9.51 -17.19
N ASN A 305 -1.64 -10.21 -17.88
CA ASN A 305 -1.99 -11.44 -18.62
C ASN A 305 -3.10 -11.24 -19.68
N LYS A 306 -3.05 -10.12 -20.41
CA LYS A 306 -3.92 -9.88 -21.54
C LYS A 306 -3.12 -9.85 -22.84
N PRO A 307 -3.70 -10.32 -23.97
CA PRO A 307 -3.11 -10.13 -25.29
C PRO A 307 -2.93 -8.65 -25.61
N PHE A 308 -1.88 -8.31 -26.34
CA PHE A 308 -1.56 -6.93 -26.70
C PHE A 308 -2.73 -6.20 -27.39
N ILE A 309 -3.48 -6.89 -28.24
CA ILE A 309 -4.67 -6.34 -28.92
C ILE A 309 -5.76 -5.87 -27.95
N GLU A 310 -5.96 -6.57 -26.83
CA GLU A 310 -6.93 -6.16 -25.80
C GLU A 310 -6.48 -4.87 -25.10
N HIS A 311 -5.19 -4.76 -24.77
CA HIS A 311 -4.62 -3.53 -24.24
C HIS A 311 -4.82 -2.38 -25.24
N ALA A 312 -4.46 -2.57 -26.52
CA ALA A 312 -4.59 -1.54 -27.54
C ALA A 312 -6.05 -1.08 -27.73
N ASN A 313 -7.01 -2.00 -27.72
CA ASN A 313 -8.43 -1.66 -27.84
C ASN A 313 -8.93 -0.85 -26.64
N PHE A 314 -8.53 -1.23 -25.41
CA PHE A 314 -8.89 -0.48 -24.23
C PHE A 314 -8.26 0.92 -24.24
N LEU A 315 -6.99 1.03 -24.60
CA LEU A 315 -6.26 2.28 -24.66
C LEU A 315 -6.89 3.27 -25.64
N LYS A 316 -7.38 2.82 -26.78
CA LYS A 316 -8.11 3.69 -27.73
C LYS A 316 -9.37 4.28 -27.11
N MET A 317 -10.09 3.50 -26.31
CA MET A 317 -11.26 4.00 -25.57
C MET A 317 -10.84 5.00 -24.49
N LEU A 318 -9.77 4.68 -23.74
CA LEU A 318 -9.23 5.53 -22.70
C LEU A 318 -8.77 6.89 -23.24
N ALA A 319 -8.13 6.90 -24.41
CA ALA A 319 -7.57 8.09 -25.02
C ALA A 319 -8.61 9.18 -25.25
N GLY A 320 -9.76 8.81 -25.83
CA GLY A 320 -10.86 9.74 -26.11
C GLY A 320 -10.58 10.80 -27.19
N SER A 321 -9.38 10.83 -27.79
CA SER A 321 -8.98 11.78 -28.82
C SER A 321 -7.98 11.18 -29.80
N PRO A 322 -8.13 11.44 -31.11
CA PRO A 322 -7.15 11.01 -32.11
C PRO A 322 -5.82 11.77 -31.99
N GLN A 323 -5.79 12.90 -31.30
CA GLN A 323 -4.60 13.73 -31.08
C GLN A 323 -3.81 13.35 -29.82
N THR A 324 -4.21 12.26 -29.16
CA THR A 324 -3.52 11.78 -27.96
C THR A 324 -2.04 11.53 -28.23
N ARG A 325 -1.19 12.07 -27.35
CA ARG A 325 0.25 11.76 -27.31
C ARG A 325 0.46 10.52 -26.44
N TRP A 326 1.13 9.54 -27.00
CA TRP A 326 1.46 8.31 -26.30
C TRP A 326 2.93 8.31 -25.92
N ALA A 327 3.24 8.20 -24.65
CA ALA A 327 4.61 8.18 -24.15
C ALA A 327 4.97 6.79 -23.67
N LEU A 328 6.05 6.25 -24.19
CA LEU A 328 6.52 4.90 -23.94
C LEU A 328 8.03 4.93 -23.70
N ASN A 329 8.52 4.03 -22.85
CA ASN A 329 9.95 3.86 -22.64
C ASN A 329 10.67 3.64 -23.98
N LYS A 330 11.67 4.48 -24.27
CA LYS A 330 12.43 4.42 -25.53
C LYS A 330 13.11 3.07 -25.80
N ASN A 331 13.33 2.27 -24.77
CA ASN A 331 13.95 0.94 -24.90
C ASN A 331 12.96 -0.15 -25.33
N GLU A 332 11.66 0.12 -25.28
CA GLU A 332 10.63 -0.82 -25.64
C GLU A 332 10.27 -0.76 -27.12
N ARG A 333 11.14 -1.33 -27.94
CA ARG A 333 11.01 -1.24 -29.42
C ARG A 333 9.83 -2.01 -29.98
N GLN A 334 9.52 -3.19 -29.42
CA GLN A 334 8.44 -4.03 -29.94
C GLN A 334 7.06 -3.38 -29.80
N PRO A 335 6.63 -2.86 -28.63
CA PRO A 335 5.39 -2.12 -28.50
C PRO A 335 5.31 -0.89 -29.44
N MET A 336 6.41 -0.18 -29.65
CA MET A 336 6.43 0.95 -30.59
C MET A 336 6.09 0.55 -32.03
N LEU A 337 6.42 -0.67 -32.45
CA LEU A 337 6.11 -1.19 -33.78
C LEU A 337 4.70 -1.78 -33.87
N GLU A 338 4.19 -2.33 -32.78
CA GLU A 338 2.90 -2.98 -32.72
C GLU A 338 1.74 -1.98 -32.57
N PHE A 339 1.87 -0.93 -31.79
CA PHE A 339 0.81 0.04 -31.55
C PHE A 339 0.23 0.68 -32.82
N PRO A 340 1.03 1.11 -33.82
CA PRO A 340 0.49 1.64 -35.06
C PRO A 340 -0.37 0.64 -35.85
N GLN A 341 -0.05 -0.68 -35.78
CA GLN A 341 -0.84 -1.74 -36.41
C GLN A 341 -2.23 -1.87 -35.79
N HIS A 342 -2.40 -1.38 -34.57
CA HIS A 342 -3.66 -1.37 -33.83
C HIS A 342 -4.33 0.01 -33.80
N GLY A 343 -3.87 0.97 -34.63
CA GLY A 343 -4.48 2.30 -34.76
C GLY A 343 -4.10 3.29 -33.64
N ILE A 344 -2.99 3.05 -32.92
CA ILE A 344 -2.41 3.98 -31.95
C ILE A 344 -1.20 4.66 -32.61
N PHE A 345 -1.37 5.95 -32.90
CA PHE A 345 -0.35 6.78 -33.54
C PHE A 345 0.12 7.87 -32.57
N ASN A 346 1.06 8.73 -32.99
CA ASN A 346 1.65 9.79 -32.16
C ASN A 346 2.40 9.27 -30.93
N ILE A 347 3.18 8.22 -31.12
CA ILE A 347 4.00 7.61 -30.06
C ILE A 347 5.30 8.39 -29.92
N TYR A 348 5.60 8.81 -28.70
CA TYR A 348 6.80 9.55 -28.34
C TYR A 348 7.68 8.69 -27.42
N PRO A 349 8.91 8.39 -27.82
CA PRO A 349 9.86 7.72 -26.94
C PRO A 349 10.21 8.63 -25.77
N ALA A 350 9.94 8.17 -24.56
CA ALA A 350 10.31 8.86 -23.34
C ALA A 350 11.70 8.41 -22.86
N GLU A 351 12.46 9.36 -22.34
CA GLU A 351 13.71 9.05 -21.65
C GLU A 351 13.45 8.20 -20.41
N ASN A 352 14.30 7.17 -20.22
CA ASN A 352 14.16 6.21 -19.13
C ASN A 352 15.02 6.55 -17.91
N ASP A 353 15.56 7.76 -17.82
CA ASP A 353 16.28 8.21 -16.64
C ASP A 353 15.32 8.34 -15.46
N ILE A 354 15.53 7.50 -14.45
CA ILE A 354 14.66 7.43 -13.29
C ILE A 354 14.79 8.69 -12.44
N ILE A 355 16.00 9.21 -12.28
CA ILE A 355 16.27 10.38 -11.45
C ILE A 355 15.67 11.63 -12.11
N ALA A 356 16.02 11.90 -13.35
CA ALA A 356 15.48 13.04 -14.09
C ALA A 356 13.94 12.96 -14.20
N GLY A 357 13.40 11.77 -14.45
CA GLY A 357 11.94 11.58 -14.56
C GLY A 357 11.21 11.76 -13.22
N THR A 358 11.76 11.28 -12.11
CA THR A 358 11.16 11.51 -10.79
C THR A 358 11.22 12.98 -10.38
N GLU A 359 12.32 13.66 -10.64
CA GLU A 359 12.43 15.10 -10.40
C GLU A 359 11.46 15.90 -11.27
N ARG A 360 11.23 15.46 -12.52
CA ARG A 360 10.19 16.05 -13.39
C ARG A 360 8.81 15.96 -12.75
N VAL A 361 8.41 14.79 -12.26
CA VAL A 361 7.12 14.60 -11.57
C VAL A 361 7.05 15.43 -10.30
N LYS A 362 8.12 15.42 -9.49
CA LYS A 362 8.21 16.24 -8.26
C LYS A 362 8.04 17.73 -8.57
N SER A 363 8.67 18.23 -9.62
CA SER A 363 8.56 19.64 -10.02
C SER A 363 7.10 20.02 -10.31
N TRP A 364 6.34 19.17 -11.02
CA TRP A 364 4.92 19.41 -11.26
C TRP A 364 4.10 19.37 -9.98
N LEU A 365 4.38 18.42 -9.06
CA LEU A 365 3.74 18.31 -7.76
C LEU A 365 4.05 19.53 -6.89
N TYR A 366 5.32 19.89 -6.75
CA TYR A 366 5.78 21.00 -5.93
C TYR A 366 5.16 22.34 -6.36
N ASN A 367 5.02 22.56 -7.67
CA ASN A 367 4.40 23.76 -8.21
C ASN A 367 2.86 23.75 -8.15
N ASN A 368 2.22 22.73 -7.55
CA ASN A 368 0.76 22.55 -7.51
C ASN A 368 0.11 22.60 -8.89
N GLN A 369 0.74 21.95 -9.87
CA GLN A 369 0.28 21.91 -11.26
C GLN A 369 0.09 20.47 -11.76
N LEU A 370 0.12 19.47 -10.87
CA LEU A 370 -0.25 18.09 -11.16
C LEU A 370 -1.32 17.65 -10.17
N PHE A 371 -2.49 17.25 -10.67
CA PHE A 371 -3.64 16.87 -9.87
C PHE A 371 -4.14 15.49 -10.26
N PHE A 372 -4.87 14.82 -9.35
CA PHE A 372 -5.34 13.46 -9.52
C PHE A 372 -6.84 13.38 -9.24
N ILE A 373 -7.63 12.78 -10.12
CA ILE A 373 -9.04 12.49 -9.83
C ILE A 373 -9.08 11.24 -8.94
N GLY A 374 -9.19 11.44 -7.63
CA GLY A 374 -9.07 10.38 -6.63
C GLY A 374 -9.90 9.13 -6.91
N PRO A 375 -11.20 9.23 -7.19
CA PRO A 375 -12.04 8.07 -7.50
C PRO A 375 -11.62 7.28 -8.74
N ASN A 376 -10.94 7.91 -9.70
CA ASN A 376 -10.58 7.28 -10.97
C ASN A 376 -9.19 6.66 -10.98
N VAL A 377 -8.27 7.15 -10.11
CA VAL A 377 -6.86 6.72 -10.12
C VAL A 377 -6.37 6.24 -8.75
N PRO A 378 -7.14 5.38 -8.04
CA PRO A 378 -6.78 4.94 -6.70
C PRO A 378 -5.50 4.12 -6.65
N LYS A 379 -5.24 3.28 -7.66
CA LYS A 379 -4.03 2.45 -7.71
C LYS A 379 -2.78 3.28 -7.95
N LEU A 380 -2.84 4.27 -8.85
CA LEU A 380 -1.74 5.21 -9.08
C LEU A 380 -1.40 5.97 -7.80
N ILE A 381 -2.40 6.56 -7.15
CA ILE A 381 -2.21 7.29 -5.88
C ILE A 381 -1.53 6.40 -4.85
N LYS A 382 -1.98 5.15 -4.72
CA LYS A 382 -1.37 4.17 -3.84
C LYS A 382 0.08 3.89 -4.22
N GLN A 383 0.34 3.53 -5.47
CA GLN A 383 1.69 3.23 -5.96
C GLN A 383 2.62 4.43 -5.76
N MET A 384 2.17 5.65 -6.03
CA MET A 384 2.96 6.87 -5.80
C MET A 384 3.27 7.11 -4.32
N LYS A 385 2.34 6.82 -3.40
CA LYS A 385 2.59 6.91 -1.95
C LYS A 385 3.60 5.88 -1.46
N SER A 386 3.62 4.71 -2.06
CA SER A 386 4.55 3.62 -1.73
C SER A 386 5.87 3.68 -2.52
N TYR A 387 5.96 4.51 -3.56
CA TYR A 387 7.13 4.63 -4.44
C TYR A 387 8.31 5.23 -3.67
N ARG A 388 9.36 4.45 -3.47
CA ARG A 388 10.49 4.80 -2.60
C ARG A 388 11.83 4.48 -3.22
N TRP A 389 12.87 5.16 -2.75
CA TRP A 389 14.23 4.81 -3.07
C TRP A 389 14.59 3.45 -2.43
N ALA A 390 15.40 2.65 -3.14
CA ALA A 390 15.89 1.41 -2.57
C ALA A 390 16.87 1.70 -1.43
N ASP A 391 16.69 1.03 -0.29
CA ASP A 391 17.63 1.10 0.82
C ASP A 391 18.94 0.41 0.40
N ASN A 392 19.93 1.19 0.01
CA ASN A 392 21.27 0.68 -0.26
C ASN A 392 21.97 0.35 1.06
N VAL A 393 21.71 -0.84 1.60
CA VAL A 393 22.50 -1.43 2.69
C VAL A 393 23.69 -2.18 2.08
N THR A 394 24.64 -1.46 1.52
CA THR A 394 25.96 -2.01 1.22
C THR A 394 27.04 -1.12 1.79
N LYS A 395 28.05 -1.75 2.42
CA LYS A 395 29.12 -1.12 3.20
C LYS A 395 30.07 -0.21 2.38
N ASP A 396 29.85 -0.06 1.08
CA ASP A 396 30.66 0.81 0.21
C ASP A 396 29.92 2.14 -0.03
N GLN A 397 30.26 3.11 0.79
CA GLN A 397 29.69 4.48 0.75
C GLN A 397 30.05 5.28 -0.53
N GLN A 398 30.83 4.74 -1.47
CA GLN A 398 31.33 5.47 -2.65
C GLN A 398 30.59 5.19 -3.95
N LYS A 399 29.62 4.28 -4.01
CA LYS A 399 28.77 4.05 -5.20
C LYS A 399 27.29 4.00 -4.82
N ARG A 400 26.76 5.10 -4.32
CA ARG A 400 25.31 5.30 -4.20
C ARG A 400 24.75 5.54 -5.61
N GLN A 401 24.40 4.47 -6.32
CA GLN A 401 23.42 4.61 -7.39
C GLN A 401 22.05 4.72 -6.71
N GLU A 402 21.43 5.88 -6.81
CA GLU A 402 20.04 6.10 -6.41
C GLU A 402 19.17 5.21 -7.31
N LYS A 403 18.75 4.07 -6.77
CA LYS A 403 17.83 3.14 -7.43
C LYS A 403 16.50 3.19 -6.71
N VAL A 404 15.44 3.21 -7.47
CA VAL A 404 14.10 3.07 -6.94
C VAL A 404 13.86 1.60 -6.62
N TYR A 405 13.14 1.33 -5.52
CA TYR A 405 12.68 -0.01 -5.18
C TYR A 405 11.60 -0.41 -6.19
N LYS A 406 11.95 -1.30 -7.10
CA LYS A 406 11.07 -1.78 -8.17
C LYS A 406 10.06 -2.80 -7.62
N LYS A 407 8.94 -2.28 -7.15
CA LYS A 407 7.78 -3.07 -6.76
C LYS A 407 6.56 -2.18 -6.86
N ASP A 408 5.55 -2.63 -7.60
CA ASP A 408 4.31 -1.88 -7.83
C ASP A 408 4.61 -0.44 -8.34
N ASP A 409 5.42 -0.33 -9.38
CA ASP A 409 5.95 0.92 -9.95
C ASP A 409 5.43 1.23 -11.37
N GLU A 410 4.57 0.38 -11.93
CA GLU A 410 4.12 0.47 -13.31
C GLU A 410 3.35 1.77 -13.62
N LEU A 411 2.45 2.20 -12.71
CA LEU A 411 1.70 3.44 -12.92
C LEU A 411 2.53 4.71 -12.64
N PRO A 412 3.36 4.78 -11.60
CA PRO A 412 4.35 5.85 -11.43
C PRO A 412 5.31 5.98 -12.62
N ASP A 413 5.80 4.85 -13.17
CA ASP A 413 6.66 4.86 -14.33
C ASP A 413 5.91 5.31 -15.59
N ALA A 414 4.67 4.86 -15.80
CA ALA A 414 3.81 5.35 -16.88
C ALA A 414 3.57 6.88 -16.76
N LEU A 415 3.28 7.39 -15.56
CA LEU A 415 3.15 8.83 -15.33
C LEU A 415 4.46 9.58 -15.63
N ARG A 416 5.58 9.05 -15.20
CA ARG A 416 6.91 9.60 -15.47
C ARG A 416 7.18 9.70 -16.96
N TYR A 417 6.90 8.67 -17.74
CA TYR A 417 7.06 8.69 -19.20
C TYR A 417 6.14 9.75 -19.86
N ALA A 418 4.88 9.86 -19.41
CA ALA A 418 3.99 10.92 -19.87
C ALA A 418 4.61 12.31 -19.67
N LEU A 419 5.08 12.61 -18.46
CA LEU A 419 5.61 13.93 -18.13
C LEU A 419 6.99 14.20 -18.78
N MET A 420 7.82 13.18 -18.99
CA MET A 420 9.09 13.31 -19.70
C MET A 420 8.89 13.59 -21.20
N SER A 421 7.82 13.10 -21.80
CA SER A 421 7.47 13.39 -23.20
C SER A 421 6.76 14.74 -23.39
N TRP A 422 6.34 15.39 -22.30
CA TRP A 422 5.64 16.66 -22.33
C TRP A 422 6.60 17.83 -22.52
N PRO A 423 6.46 18.64 -23.57
CA PRO A 423 7.47 19.65 -23.91
C PRO A 423 7.51 20.84 -22.94
N GLN A 424 6.44 21.08 -22.18
CA GLN A 424 6.36 22.19 -21.25
C GLN A 424 6.89 21.80 -19.85
N LEU A 425 7.53 22.74 -19.19
CA LEU A 425 7.86 22.68 -17.78
C LEU A 425 6.68 23.22 -16.96
N PRO A 426 6.53 22.83 -15.70
CA PRO A 426 5.60 23.51 -14.80
C PRO A 426 6.00 24.98 -14.72
N LYS A 427 5.02 25.86 -14.80
CA LYS A 427 5.26 27.26 -14.47
C LYS A 427 5.73 27.32 -13.03
N PRO A 428 6.80 28.06 -12.72
CA PRO A 428 7.15 28.33 -11.34
C PRO A 428 5.86 28.74 -10.62
N LYS A 429 5.64 28.28 -9.40
CA LYS A 429 4.69 28.98 -8.54
C LYS A 429 5.06 30.44 -8.69
N GLU A 430 4.22 31.22 -9.39
CA GLU A 430 4.18 32.62 -9.03
C GLU A 430 4.05 32.52 -7.52
N GLU A 431 5.13 32.86 -6.84
CA GLU A 431 5.00 33.15 -5.44
C GLU A 431 3.80 34.11 -5.41
N LEU A 432 2.67 33.58 -5.02
CA LEU A 432 1.99 34.25 -3.96
C LEU A 432 3.07 34.30 -2.88
N VAL A 433 4.05 35.18 -3.12
CA VAL A 433 4.68 35.93 -2.08
C VAL A 433 3.44 36.50 -1.40
N ASN A 434 2.88 35.66 -0.56
CA ASN A 434 2.21 36.09 0.58
C ASN A 434 3.27 37.01 1.13
N ARG A 435 3.16 38.29 0.76
CA ARG A 435 3.77 39.39 1.45
C ARG A 435 3.11 39.35 2.83
N ARG A 436 3.40 38.28 3.56
CA ARG A 436 3.26 38.25 5.00
C ARG A 436 4.09 39.45 5.36
N ASP A 437 3.37 40.43 5.81
CA ASP A 437 3.98 41.64 6.31
C ASP A 437 4.99 41.19 7.36
N ILE A 438 6.25 41.05 6.92
CA ILE A 438 7.34 40.57 7.79
C ILE A 438 7.69 41.63 8.83
N SER A 439 7.10 42.86 8.70
CA SER A 439 7.30 43.95 9.65
C SER A 439 6.82 43.63 11.08
N THR A 440 5.95 42.62 11.22
CA THR A 440 5.45 42.14 12.52
C THR A 440 6.33 41.08 13.18
N LEU A 441 7.36 40.56 12.47
CA LEU A 441 8.29 39.57 13.00
C LEU A 441 9.47 40.25 13.72
N PRO A 442 10.16 39.53 14.64
CA PRO A 442 11.43 39.99 15.22
C PRO A 442 12.48 40.30 14.14
N GLU A 443 13.34 41.32 14.36
CA GLU A 443 14.30 41.78 13.38
C GLU A 443 15.26 40.72 12.85
N ASP A 444 15.66 39.76 13.69
CA ASP A 444 16.52 38.65 13.35
C ASP A 444 15.82 37.71 12.35
N GLN A 445 14.52 37.46 12.52
CA GLN A 445 13.72 36.64 11.59
C GLN A 445 13.46 37.41 10.28
N GLN A 446 13.24 38.72 10.34
CA GLN A 446 13.13 39.54 9.13
C GLN A 446 14.41 39.50 8.30
N ARG A 447 15.59 39.61 8.92
CA ARG A 447 16.90 39.56 8.27
C ARG A 447 17.18 38.15 7.67
N PHE A 448 16.77 37.09 8.38
CA PHE A 448 16.89 35.71 7.87
C PHE A 448 16.05 35.52 6.62
N ILE A 449 14.76 35.85 6.65
CA ILE A 449 13.84 35.75 5.52
C ILE A 449 14.30 36.59 4.33
N GLN A 450 14.83 37.80 4.56
CA GLN A 450 15.36 38.65 3.51
C GLN A 450 16.64 38.10 2.88
N ARG A 451 17.47 37.41 3.64
CA ARG A 451 18.68 36.73 3.11
C ARG A 451 18.32 35.52 2.25
N GLU A 452 17.38 34.72 2.72
CA GLU A 452 16.85 33.56 1.97
C GLU A 452 16.23 34.03 0.64
N ARG A 453 15.38 35.05 0.66
CA ARG A 453 14.79 35.62 -0.56
C ARG A 453 15.84 36.13 -1.56
N LYS A 454 16.89 36.83 -1.08
CA LYS A 454 17.98 37.28 -1.95
C LYS A 454 18.81 36.13 -2.53
N ALA A 455 19.02 35.06 -1.76
CA ALA A 455 19.72 33.87 -2.25
C ALA A 455 18.91 33.12 -3.33
N GLU A 456 17.59 33.04 -3.14
CA GLU A 456 16.65 32.42 -4.06
C GLU A 456 16.49 33.23 -5.36
N GLU A 457 16.39 34.57 -5.27
CA GLU A 457 16.37 35.47 -6.42
C GLU A 457 17.69 35.37 -7.24
N ALA A 458 18.82 35.24 -6.57
CA ALA A 458 20.12 35.10 -7.21
C ALA A 458 20.25 33.72 -7.91
N TYR A 459 19.68 32.66 -7.31
CA TYR A 459 19.65 31.31 -7.90
C TYR A 459 18.79 31.30 -9.17
N ILE A 460 17.55 31.84 -9.10
CA ILE A 460 16.63 31.94 -10.23
C ILE A 460 17.22 32.78 -11.37
N ALA A 461 17.92 33.86 -11.04
CA ALA A 461 18.59 34.70 -12.04
C ALA A 461 19.76 33.96 -12.73
N ALA A 462 20.50 33.13 -11.99
CA ALA A 462 21.59 32.32 -12.55
C ALA A 462 21.05 31.22 -13.49
N GLU A 463 19.97 30.55 -13.11
CA GLU A 463 19.33 29.51 -13.90
C GLU A 463 18.71 30.04 -15.21
N SER A 464 18.14 31.26 -15.17
CA SER A 464 17.61 31.92 -16.37
C SER A 464 18.73 32.34 -17.36
N VAL A 465 19.90 32.68 -16.87
CA VAL A 465 21.07 33.01 -17.72
C VAL A 465 21.63 31.73 -18.36
N GLU A 466 21.69 30.62 -17.64
CA GLU A 466 22.14 29.33 -18.22
C GLU A 466 21.17 28.81 -19.31
N GLN A 467 19.85 29.01 -19.11
CA GLN A 467 18.86 28.65 -20.15
C GLN A 467 19.00 29.53 -21.41
N THR A 468 19.23 30.82 -21.26
CA THR A 468 19.42 31.73 -22.41
C THR A 468 20.72 31.40 -23.19
N ILE A 469 21.79 31.03 -22.51
CA ILE A 469 23.04 30.62 -23.12
C ILE A 469 22.88 29.26 -23.87
N ALA A 470 22.07 28.33 -23.33
CA ALA A 470 21.80 27.07 -23.98
C ALA A 470 20.95 27.24 -25.25
N GLU A 471 19.97 28.16 -25.25
CA GLU A 471 19.15 28.47 -26.43
C GLU A 471 19.96 29.13 -27.55
N ASP A 472 20.90 30.02 -27.22
CA ASP A 472 21.81 30.67 -28.19
C ASP A 472 22.88 29.71 -28.76
N PHE A 473 23.17 28.61 -28.11
CA PHE A 473 24.15 27.63 -28.59
C PHE A 473 23.58 26.56 -29.54
N TYR A 474 22.24 26.42 -29.59
CA TYR A 474 21.49 25.48 -30.44
C TYR A 474 20.64 26.15 -31.51
N ALA A 475 20.74 27.48 -31.65
CA ALA A 475 20.17 28.24 -32.77
C ALA A 475 21.26 28.45 -33.87
#